data_a6dabf12458c84f865f1846f29becdfd
#
_entry.id   a6dabf12458c84f865f1846f29becdfd
#
_cell.length_a   1.000
_cell.length_b   1.000
_cell.length_c   1.000
_cell.angle_alpha   90.00
_cell.angle_beta   90.00
_cell.angle_gamma   90.00
#
_symmetry.space_group_name_H-M   'P 1'
#
loop_
_entity.id
_entity.type
_entity.pdbx_description
1 polymer ?
#
loop_
_entity_poly.entity_id
_entity_poly.type
_entity_poly.pdbx_seq_one_letter_code
_entity_poly.pdbx_strand_id
1 'polypeptide(L)'
;MKTALTLLILSLAVVTVARAAEEPQLAEVVDFSKLMPILPNPPADWSADKPDGSTTDVGGIKITNVHRDYKKGEGDNAPTTSISILDSAANPDYVSSTTAAWSMSTSTPEGYTKTITIEGMPGFETFENEGKHGTLWLMVAKRYIVSIETQNQEAKELQEWLKRIDVKKLAEVK
;
A
#
# COMPACT_ATOMS: atom_id res chain seq x y z
N MET A 1 -69.78 -17.72 -51.12
CA MET A 1 -69.01 -18.32 -50.02
C MET A 1 -67.77 -17.46 -49.79
N LYS A 2 -67.83 -16.66 -48.70
CA LYS A 2 -66.69 -15.80 -48.32
C LYS A 2 -66.02 -16.36 -47.10
N THR A 3 -64.80 -16.86 -47.24
CA THR A 3 -63.95 -17.39 -46.18
C THR A 3 -63.19 -16.23 -45.57
N ALA A 4 -63.43 -15.95 -44.31
CA ALA A 4 -62.67 -14.94 -43.53
C ALA A 4 -61.46 -15.64 -42.93
N LEU A 5 -60.25 -15.14 -43.23
CA LEU A 5 -59.00 -15.59 -42.67
C LEU A 5 -58.67 -14.69 -41.44
N THR A 6 -58.77 -15.29 -40.24
CA THR A 6 -58.48 -14.58 -39.00
C THR A 6 -56.97 -14.72 -38.71
N LEU A 7 -56.26 -13.59 -38.78
CA LEU A 7 -54.83 -13.51 -38.47
C LEU A 7 -54.64 -13.35 -36.96
N LEU A 8 -54.05 -14.36 -36.29
CA LEU A 8 -53.72 -14.32 -34.86
C LEU A 8 -52.29 -13.74 -34.71
N ILE A 9 -52.22 -12.49 -34.22
CA ILE A 9 -50.94 -11.85 -33.91
C ILE A 9 -50.54 -12.24 -32.50
N LEU A 10 -49.48 -13.07 -32.38
CA LEU A 10 -48.88 -13.47 -31.11
C LEU A 10 -47.82 -12.43 -30.74
N SER A 11 -48.11 -11.52 -29.82
CA SER A 11 -47.17 -10.54 -29.31
C SER A 11 -46.25 -11.19 -28.25
N LEU A 12 -45.01 -11.42 -28.62
CA LEU A 12 -43.94 -11.90 -27.73
C LEU A 12 -43.44 -10.73 -26.88
N ALA A 13 -43.84 -10.64 -25.62
CA ALA A 13 -43.27 -9.66 -24.67
C ALA A 13 -41.88 -10.10 -24.25
N VAL A 14 -40.86 -9.42 -24.73
CA VAL A 14 -39.49 -9.59 -24.28
C VAL A 14 -39.32 -8.85 -22.96
N VAL A 15 -39.32 -9.58 -21.83
CA VAL A 15 -38.98 -9.05 -20.53
C VAL A 15 -37.46 -8.93 -20.45
N THR A 16 -36.94 -7.74 -20.70
CA THR A 16 -35.57 -7.39 -20.41
C THR A 16 -35.38 -7.23 -18.91
N VAL A 17 -34.86 -8.28 -18.24
CA VAL A 17 -34.39 -8.16 -16.87
C VAL A 17 -33.13 -7.29 -16.89
N ALA A 18 -33.24 -6.01 -16.54
CA ALA A 18 -32.14 -5.14 -16.26
C ALA A 18 -31.42 -5.70 -15.03
N ARG A 19 -30.30 -6.38 -15.26
CA ARG A 19 -29.38 -6.76 -14.19
C ARG A 19 -28.76 -5.46 -13.70
N ALA A 20 -29.17 -4.99 -12.52
CA ALA A 20 -28.48 -3.93 -11.83
C ALA A 20 -27.01 -4.39 -11.69
N ALA A 21 -26.07 -3.65 -12.27
CA ALA A 21 -24.67 -3.88 -12.03
C ALA A 21 -24.48 -3.64 -10.52
N GLU A 22 -24.14 -4.70 -9.79
CA GLU A 22 -23.66 -4.54 -8.40
C GLU A 22 -22.47 -3.60 -8.46
N GLU A 23 -22.58 -2.46 -7.78
CA GLU A 23 -21.43 -1.59 -7.59
C GLU A 23 -20.33 -2.42 -6.92
N PRO A 24 -19.06 -2.34 -7.40
CA PRO A 24 -17.98 -3.09 -6.81
C PRO A 24 -17.87 -2.71 -5.34
N GLN A 25 -18.18 -3.66 -4.47
CA GLN A 25 -18.07 -3.47 -3.03
C GLN A 25 -16.60 -3.33 -2.71
N LEU A 26 -16.17 -2.11 -2.34
CA LEU A 26 -14.78 -1.84 -1.92
C LEU A 26 -14.46 -2.71 -0.70
N ALA A 27 -13.26 -3.29 -0.70
CA ALA A 27 -12.82 -4.09 0.44
C ALA A 27 -12.70 -3.20 1.68
N GLU A 28 -13.14 -3.70 2.83
CA GLU A 28 -12.96 -2.99 4.08
C GLU A 28 -11.47 -2.95 4.48
N VAL A 29 -11.03 -1.78 4.96
CA VAL A 29 -9.71 -1.65 5.58
C VAL A 29 -9.70 -2.32 6.95
N VAL A 30 -8.55 -2.84 7.37
CA VAL A 30 -8.41 -3.41 8.71
C VAL A 30 -8.26 -2.30 9.76
N ASP A 31 -8.69 -2.58 10.98
CA ASP A 31 -8.44 -1.69 12.10
C ASP A 31 -6.94 -1.55 12.37
N PHE A 32 -6.48 -0.34 12.69
CA PHE A 32 -5.07 -0.03 12.91
C PHE A 32 -4.43 -0.88 14.01
N SER A 33 -5.19 -1.32 15.01
CA SER A 33 -4.69 -2.18 16.08
C SER A 33 -4.18 -3.53 15.59
N LYS A 34 -4.65 -4.01 14.42
CA LYS A 34 -4.16 -5.24 13.78
C LYS A 34 -2.83 -5.02 13.03
N LEU A 35 -2.57 -3.79 12.57
CA LEU A 35 -1.33 -3.45 11.85
C LEU A 35 -0.19 -3.02 12.78
N MET A 36 -0.48 -2.36 13.91
CA MET A 36 0.54 -1.93 14.86
C MET A 36 1.52 -3.04 15.30
N PRO A 37 1.08 -4.30 15.55
CA PRO A 37 2.00 -5.38 15.93
C PRO A 37 2.95 -5.86 14.81
N ILE A 38 2.78 -5.34 13.57
CA ILE A 38 3.67 -5.63 12.43
C ILE A 38 4.88 -4.68 12.45
N LEU A 39 4.75 -3.49 13.05
CA LEU A 39 5.86 -2.55 13.21
C LEU A 39 6.93 -3.17 14.11
N PRO A 40 8.20 -3.21 13.67
CA PRO A 40 9.24 -3.95 14.38
C PRO A 40 9.61 -3.32 15.73
N ASN A 41 10.14 -4.14 16.63
CA ASN A 41 10.83 -3.61 17.81
C ASN A 41 12.15 -2.97 17.39
N PRO A 42 12.61 -1.92 18.12
CA PRO A 42 13.89 -1.29 17.82
C PRO A 42 15.04 -2.30 17.92
N PRO A 43 16.04 -2.20 17.04
CA PRO A 43 17.30 -2.95 17.20
C PRO A 43 18.03 -2.56 18.49
N ALA A 44 19.06 -3.33 18.85
CA ALA A 44 20.00 -2.91 19.87
C ALA A 44 20.59 -1.54 19.53
N ASP A 45 20.79 -0.70 20.53
CA ASP A 45 21.28 0.69 20.40
C ASP A 45 20.35 1.68 19.68
N TRP A 46 19.10 1.29 19.41
CA TRP A 46 18.06 2.17 18.90
C TRP A 46 16.97 2.38 19.94
N SER A 47 16.46 3.58 20.04
CA SER A 47 15.19 3.91 20.69
C SER A 47 14.07 3.94 19.64
N ALA A 48 12.84 3.82 20.09
CA ALA A 48 11.68 4.00 19.23
C ALA A 48 10.53 4.61 20.02
N ASP A 49 9.73 5.40 19.32
CA ASP A 49 8.48 5.91 19.86
C ASP A 49 7.44 4.78 20.01
N LYS A 50 6.35 5.07 20.70
CA LYS A 50 5.20 4.16 20.70
C LYS A 50 4.64 4.10 19.30
N PRO A 51 4.25 2.90 18.82
CA PRO A 51 3.51 2.80 17.57
C PRO A 51 2.26 3.68 17.63
N ASP A 52 1.99 4.41 16.57
CA ASP A 52 0.77 5.20 16.40
C ASP A 52 0.00 4.70 15.19
N GLY A 53 -1.31 4.95 15.17
CA GLY A 53 -2.14 4.52 14.07
C GLY A 53 -3.54 5.11 14.10
N SER A 54 -4.12 5.22 12.92
CA SER A 54 -5.48 5.72 12.75
C SER A 54 -6.19 5.04 11.59
N THR A 55 -7.51 4.98 11.69
CA THR A 55 -8.40 4.69 10.57
C THR A 55 -9.23 5.93 10.32
N THR A 56 -9.12 6.50 9.12
CA THR A 56 -9.81 7.73 8.73
C THR A 56 -10.78 7.44 7.59
N ASP A 57 -11.97 8.02 7.67
CA ASP A 57 -12.97 8.01 6.59
C ASP A 57 -13.00 9.40 5.94
N VAL A 58 -12.72 9.46 4.65
CA VAL A 58 -12.79 10.69 3.85
C VAL A 58 -13.72 10.45 2.67
N GLY A 59 -14.96 10.95 2.79
CA GLY A 59 -15.95 10.84 1.71
C GLY A 59 -16.36 9.41 1.38
N GLY A 60 -16.40 8.51 2.37
CA GLY A 60 -16.73 7.10 2.19
C GLY A 60 -15.54 6.21 1.83
N ILE A 61 -14.34 6.79 1.65
CA ILE A 61 -13.10 6.03 1.43
C ILE A 61 -12.39 5.92 2.77
N LYS A 62 -12.29 4.70 3.29
CA LYS A 62 -11.54 4.42 4.51
C LYS A 62 -10.08 4.16 4.18
N ILE A 63 -9.19 4.70 5.01
CA ILE A 63 -7.74 4.49 4.96
C ILE A 63 -7.29 4.18 6.38
N THR A 64 -6.53 3.11 6.55
CA THR A 64 -5.86 2.81 7.81
C THR A 64 -4.36 2.99 7.62
N ASN A 65 -3.74 3.73 8.53
CA ASN A 65 -2.29 3.91 8.57
C ASN A 65 -1.77 3.64 9.98
N VAL A 66 -0.59 3.03 10.06
CA VAL A 66 0.19 2.90 11.29
C VAL A 66 1.61 3.33 11.02
N HIS A 67 2.27 3.95 12.01
CA HIS A 67 3.67 4.33 11.87
C HIS A 67 4.44 4.23 13.19
N ARG A 68 5.76 4.21 13.07
CA ARG A 68 6.68 4.24 14.20
C ARG A 68 8.01 4.83 13.78
N ASP A 69 8.54 5.72 14.62
CA ASP A 69 9.83 6.35 14.44
C ASP A 69 10.89 5.69 15.32
N TYR A 70 12.11 5.63 14.80
CA TYR A 70 13.27 5.01 15.42
C TYR A 70 14.45 5.96 15.33
N LYS A 71 15.27 6.01 16.40
CA LYS A 71 16.45 6.87 16.47
C LYS A 71 17.61 6.15 17.13
N LYS A 72 18.81 6.31 16.59
CA LYS A 72 20.04 5.77 17.16
C LYS A 72 20.87 6.87 17.80
N GLY A 73 20.95 6.86 19.14
CA GLY A 73 21.71 7.86 19.90
C GLY A 73 21.02 9.22 19.98
N GLU A 74 21.79 10.25 20.31
CA GLU A 74 21.33 11.61 20.57
C GLU A 74 21.88 12.59 19.51
N GLY A 75 21.23 13.76 19.38
CA GLY A 75 21.65 14.87 18.52
C GLY A 75 20.91 14.97 17.19
N ASP A 76 21.14 16.07 16.47
CA ASP A 76 20.41 16.43 15.25
C ASP A 76 20.79 15.58 14.03
N ASN A 77 22.03 15.08 14.00
CA ASN A 77 22.52 14.21 12.93
C ASN A 77 22.46 12.70 13.30
N ALA A 78 21.73 12.34 14.34
CA ALA A 78 21.55 10.95 14.70
C ALA A 78 20.83 10.20 13.57
N PRO A 79 21.19 8.94 13.27
CA PRO A 79 20.46 8.11 12.34
C PRO A 79 19.00 7.93 12.77
N THR A 80 18.08 8.16 11.86
CA THR A 80 16.64 7.98 12.09
C THR A 80 16.02 7.08 11.04
N THR A 81 14.97 6.38 11.42
CA THR A 81 14.13 5.59 10.50
C THR A 81 12.68 5.81 10.86
N SER A 82 11.85 6.03 9.86
CA SER A 82 10.39 6.03 9.99
C SER A 82 9.82 4.85 9.20
N ILE A 83 8.93 4.08 9.80
CA ILE A 83 8.25 2.96 9.15
C ILE A 83 6.75 3.20 9.22
N SER A 84 6.09 3.15 8.07
CA SER A 84 4.63 3.19 8.01
C SER A 84 4.06 2.03 7.21
N ILE A 85 2.82 1.64 7.55
CA ILE A 85 2.04 0.64 6.82
C ILE A 85 0.67 1.24 6.55
N LEU A 86 0.35 1.39 5.28
CA LEU A 86 -0.92 1.90 4.79
C LEU A 86 -1.78 0.74 4.27
N ASP A 87 -3.00 0.61 4.77
CA ASP A 87 -4.02 -0.24 4.14
C ASP A 87 -4.83 0.57 3.14
N SER A 88 -4.68 0.24 1.86
CA SER A 88 -5.33 0.89 0.74
C SER A 88 -6.42 0.04 0.08
N ALA A 89 -6.92 -1.00 0.77
CA ALA A 89 -7.91 -1.93 0.21
C ALA A 89 -9.17 -1.24 -0.32
N ALA A 90 -9.59 -0.15 0.31
CA ALA A 90 -10.76 0.63 -0.09
C ALA A 90 -10.47 1.62 -1.25
N ASN A 91 -9.22 1.69 -1.75
CA ASN A 91 -8.84 2.63 -2.81
C ASN A 91 -7.89 1.99 -3.83
N PRO A 92 -8.39 1.14 -4.73
CA PRO A 92 -7.57 0.48 -5.75
C PRO A 92 -6.93 1.48 -6.75
N ASP A 93 -7.55 2.63 -7.01
CA ASP A 93 -7.01 3.65 -7.88
C ASP A 93 -5.77 4.32 -7.26
N TYR A 94 -5.77 4.52 -5.95
CA TYR A 94 -4.59 4.99 -5.23
C TYR A 94 -3.42 4.01 -5.36
N VAL A 95 -3.68 2.70 -5.23
CA VAL A 95 -2.66 1.66 -5.42
C VAL A 95 -2.09 1.71 -6.84
N SER A 96 -2.96 1.75 -7.85
CA SER A 96 -2.54 1.74 -9.26
C SER A 96 -1.75 2.99 -9.64
N SER A 97 -2.16 4.17 -9.19
CA SER A 97 -1.46 5.44 -9.46
C SER A 97 -0.10 5.50 -8.75
N THR A 98 -0.03 5.04 -7.50
CA THR A 98 1.22 5.02 -6.74
C THR A 98 2.23 4.06 -7.37
N THR A 99 1.82 2.86 -7.75
CA THR A 99 2.73 1.85 -8.33
C THR A 99 3.10 2.13 -9.78
N ALA A 100 2.32 2.92 -10.52
CA ALA A 100 2.67 3.32 -11.88
C ALA A 100 4.00 4.09 -11.95
N ALA A 101 4.30 4.91 -10.93
CA ALA A 101 5.56 5.64 -10.84
C ALA A 101 6.78 4.73 -10.57
N TRP A 102 6.57 3.50 -10.10
CA TRP A 102 7.64 2.57 -9.73
C TRP A 102 8.31 1.86 -10.93
N SER A 103 7.94 2.23 -12.16
CA SER A 103 8.55 1.69 -13.38
C SER A 103 9.84 2.40 -13.82
N MET A 104 10.23 3.50 -13.13
CA MET A 104 11.40 4.30 -13.49
C MET A 104 12.63 3.86 -12.72
N SER A 105 13.80 3.90 -13.40
CA SER A 105 15.10 3.70 -12.76
C SER A 105 16.07 4.76 -13.28
N THR A 106 16.73 5.45 -12.35
CA THR A 106 17.72 6.49 -12.66
C THR A 106 18.90 6.34 -11.70
N SER A 107 20.10 6.57 -12.17
CA SER A 107 21.31 6.59 -11.33
C SER A 107 22.17 7.78 -11.73
N THR A 108 22.53 8.60 -10.76
CA THR A 108 23.37 9.80 -10.90
C THR A 108 24.43 9.82 -9.78
N PRO A 109 25.44 10.72 -9.84
CA PRO A 109 26.36 10.90 -8.72
C PRO A 109 25.67 11.33 -7.42
N GLU A 110 24.52 11.98 -7.50
CA GLU A 110 23.74 12.48 -6.35
C GLU A 110 22.91 11.39 -5.69
N GLY A 111 22.62 10.28 -6.41
CA GLY A 111 21.78 9.20 -5.87
C GLY A 111 21.15 8.34 -6.95
N TYR A 112 20.11 7.59 -6.54
CA TYR A 112 19.39 6.73 -7.47
C TYR A 112 17.91 6.60 -7.12
N THR A 113 17.15 6.20 -8.13
CA THR A 113 15.81 5.61 -8.00
C THR A 113 15.80 4.27 -8.73
N LYS A 114 15.17 3.26 -8.17
CA LYS A 114 15.09 1.96 -8.83
C LYS A 114 13.84 1.19 -8.45
N THR A 115 13.31 0.47 -9.43
CA THR A 115 12.33 -0.59 -9.19
C THR A 115 13.00 -1.76 -8.48
N ILE A 116 12.34 -2.31 -7.48
CA ILE A 116 12.78 -3.51 -6.76
C ILE A 116 11.70 -4.57 -6.76
N THR A 117 12.10 -5.82 -6.58
CA THR A 117 11.17 -6.93 -6.34
C THR A 117 11.71 -7.75 -5.16
N ILE A 118 10.91 -7.91 -4.12
CA ILE A 118 11.29 -8.62 -2.91
C ILE A 118 10.27 -9.73 -2.65
N GLU A 119 10.71 -10.98 -2.69
CA GLU A 119 9.84 -12.17 -2.58
C GLU A 119 8.62 -12.13 -3.55
N GLY A 120 8.82 -11.60 -4.76
CA GLY A 120 7.76 -11.44 -5.76
C GLY A 120 6.84 -10.23 -5.57
N MET A 121 7.05 -9.44 -4.51
CA MET A 121 6.31 -8.20 -4.24
C MET A 121 6.99 -7.02 -4.93
N PRO A 122 6.25 -6.20 -5.70
CA PRO A 122 6.81 -5.02 -6.34
C PRO A 122 7.10 -3.93 -5.31
N GLY A 123 8.18 -3.20 -5.53
CA GLY A 123 8.58 -2.08 -4.71
C GLY A 123 9.40 -1.05 -5.48
N PHE A 124 9.75 0.00 -4.78
CA PHE A 124 10.51 1.12 -5.30
C PHE A 124 11.46 1.64 -4.22
N GLU A 125 12.66 1.98 -4.62
CA GLU A 125 13.69 2.48 -3.70
C GLU A 125 14.33 3.71 -4.27
N THR A 126 14.47 4.74 -3.45
CA THR A 126 15.22 5.96 -3.75
C THR A 126 16.30 6.16 -2.71
N PHE A 127 17.42 6.76 -3.11
CA PHE A 127 18.47 7.14 -2.19
C PHE A 127 19.21 8.38 -2.69
N GLU A 128 19.45 9.33 -1.80
CA GLU A 128 20.23 10.54 -1.99
C GLU A 128 21.54 10.44 -1.20
N ASN A 129 22.66 10.61 -1.88
CA ASN A 129 23.99 10.51 -1.27
C ASN A 129 24.27 11.67 -0.32
N GLU A 130 23.82 12.89 -0.67
CA GLU A 130 23.87 14.03 0.22
C GLU A 130 22.80 13.87 1.31
N GLY A 131 23.19 13.98 2.59
CA GLY A 131 22.28 13.74 3.71
C GLY A 131 21.96 12.27 3.97
N LYS A 132 22.41 11.32 3.12
CA LYS A 132 22.16 9.89 3.25
C LYS A 132 20.70 9.60 3.55
N HIS A 133 19.83 10.15 2.72
CA HIS A 133 18.37 10.00 2.82
C HIS A 133 17.90 8.92 1.85
N GLY A 134 17.17 7.96 2.36
CA GLY A 134 16.61 6.89 1.53
C GLY A 134 15.16 6.60 1.84
N THR A 135 14.42 6.15 0.81
CA THR A 135 13.04 5.68 0.98
C THR A 135 12.83 4.38 0.20
N LEU A 136 12.18 3.43 0.83
CA LEU A 136 11.76 2.17 0.23
C LEU A 136 10.26 2.01 0.40
N TRP A 137 9.57 1.70 -0.71
CA TRP A 137 8.17 1.30 -0.71
C TRP A 137 8.04 -0.14 -1.18
N LEU A 138 7.18 -0.91 -0.53
CA LEU A 138 6.86 -2.29 -0.91
C LEU A 138 5.36 -2.49 -0.91
N MET A 139 4.81 -3.06 -2.00
CA MET A 139 3.40 -3.44 -2.09
C MET A 139 3.22 -4.89 -1.62
N VAL A 140 2.57 -5.07 -0.49
CA VAL A 140 2.28 -6.39 0.09
C VAL A 140 0.84 -6.78 -0.19
N ALA A 141 0.64 -7.98 -0.73
CA ALA A 141 -0.67 -8.58 -1.04
C ALA A 141 -1.58 -7.70 -1.93
N LYS A 142 -1.00 -6.79 -2.75
CA LYS A 142 -1.73 -5.80 -3.57
C LYS A 142 -2.69 -4.91 -2.75
N ARG A 143 -2.38 -4.72 -1.48
CA ARG A 143 -3.24 -4.05 -0.51
C ARG A 143 -2.47 -3.10 0.40
N TYR A 144 -1.38 -3.58 1.00
CA TYR A 144 -0.62 -2.82 1.96
C TYR A 144 0.58 -2.16 1.29
N ILE A 145 0.77 -0.86 1.55
CA ILE A 145 1.99 -0.16 1.18
C ILE A 145 2.83 -0.01 2.45
N VAL A 146 3.96 -0.72 2.49
CA VAL A 146 4.99 -0.53 3.50
C VAL A 146 5.92 0.56 3.01
N SER A 147 6.16 1.59 3.81
CA SER A 147 7.15 2.64 3.55
C SER A 147 8.20 2.65 4.66
N ILE A 148 9.46 2.71 4.26
CA ILE A 148 10.62 2.85 5.14
C ILE A 148 11.39 4.06 4.66
N GLU A 149 11.57 5.04 5.54
CA GLU A 149 12.37 6.23 5.29
C GLU A 149 13.56 6.26 6.26
N THR A 150 14.76 6.50 5.76
CA THR A 150 16.00 6.55 6.56
C THR A 150 16.71 7.87 6.34
N GLN A 151 17.28 8.43 7.41
CA GLN A 151 18.12 9.62 7.35
C GLN A 151 19.44 9.37 8.08
N ASN A 152 20.53 9.94 7.56
CA ASN A 152 21.89 9.78 8.06
C ASN A 152 22.33 8.30 8.12
N GLN A 153 21.89 7.48 7.17
CA GLN A 153 22.19 6.05 7.08
C GLN A 153 22.67 5.70 5.65
N GLU A 154 23.36 4.57 5.53
CA GLU A 154 23.77 4.04 4.23
C GLU A 154 22.55 3.40 3.51
N ALA A 155 22.55 3.41 2.18
CA ALA A 155 21.46 2.88 1.36
C ALA A 155 21.04 1.43 1.71
N LYS A 156 22.02 0.59 2.10
CA LYS A 156 21.76 -0.80 2.50
C LYS A 156 20.84 -0.94 3.70
N GLU A 157 20.76 0.09 4.56
CA GLU A 157 19.95 0.05 5.78
C GLU A 157 18.44 -0.01 5.46
N LEU A 158 18.01 0.49 4.30
CA LEU A 158 16.61 0.32 3.83
C LEU A 158 16.21 -1.16 3.79
N GLN A 159 17.08 -2.00 3.22
CA GLN A 159 16.84 -3.44 3.13
C GLN A 159 16.98 -4.13 4.50
N GLU A 160 17.89 -3.67 5.35
CA GLU A 160 18.05 -4.22 6.71
C GLU A 160 16.83 -3.90 7.59
N TRP A 161 16.23 -2.72 7.44
CA TRP A 161 14.98 -2.39 8.11
C TRP A 161 13.81 -3.22 7.59
N LEU A 162 13.72 -3.42 6.26
CA LEU A 162 12.66 -4.23 5.67
C LEU A 162 12.68 -5.68 6.18
N LYS A 163 13.86 -6.29 6.36
CA LYS A 163 14.01 -7.65 6.91
C LYS A 163 13.43 -7.81 8.33
N ARG A 164 13.23 -6.70 9.06
CA ARG A 164 12.64 -6.72 10.41
C ARG A 164 11.11 -6.72 10.39
N ILE A 165 10.51 -6.45 9.24
CA ILE A 165 9.06 -6.44 9.05
C ILE A 165 8.62 -7.82 8.57
N ASP A 166 7.71 -8.45 9.31
CA ASP A 166 7.11 -9.73 8.89
C ASP A 166 6.05 -9.48 7.79
N VAL A 167 6.55 -9.34 6.55
CA VAL A 167 5.69 -9.09 5.38
C VAL A 167 4.75 -10.25 5.06
N LYS A 168 5.10 -11.49 5.48
CA LYS A 168 4.22 -12.66 5.31
C LYS A 168 3.05 -12.59 6.27
N LYS A 169 3.32 -12.28 7.53
CA LYS A 169 2.26 -12.03 8.52
C LYS A 169 1.38 -10.85 8.10
N LEU A 170 1.97 -9.76 7.57
CA LEU A 170 1.20 -8.63 7.05
C LEU A 170 0.24 -9.05 5.93
N ALA A 171 0.68 -9.90 5.00
CA ALA A 171 -0.15 -10.39 3.90
C ALA A 171 -1.37 -11.21 4.36
N GLU A 172 -1.34 -11.76 5.56
CA GLU A 172 -2.41 -12.58 6.17
C GLU A 172 -3.41 -11.75 6.99
N VAL A 173 -3.10 -10.48 7.31
CA VAL A 173 -4.00 -9.60 8.10
C VAL A 173 -5.28 -9.32 7.30
N LYS A 174 -6.43 -9.51 7.98
CA LYS A 174 -7.77 -9.33 7.40
C LYS A 174 -8.68 -8.58 8.38
#